data_d2fbc89aefbd5b79cd9ecd98d1908554
#
_entry.id   d2fbc89aefbd5b79cd9ecd98d1908554
#
_cell.length_a   1.000
_cell.length_b   1.000
_cell.length_c   1.000
_cell.angle_alpha   90.00
_cell.angle_beta   90.00
_cell.angle_gamma   90.00
#
_symmetry.space_group_name_H-M   'P 1'
#
loop_
_entity.id
_entity.type
_entity.pdbx_description
1 polymer ?
#
loop_
_entity_poly.entity_id
_entity_poly.type
_entity_poly.pdbx_seq_one_letter_code
_entity_poly.pdbx_strand_id
1 'polypeptide(L)'
;QTCALPIFAQLGAFRHPQERLQWLVEQARQRPGLPTELKTDAQRVPGCLANLWLVAETREGRCQFQCDSDSHIVRAVAGLLCEFYSGATPAEILAQPPDFLEQVGINQHLTANRRNVLSRVWGRVKAEAASVKP
;
A
#
# COMPACT_ATOMS: atom_id res chain seq x y z
N GLN A 1 17.84 3.19 1.61
CA GLN A 1 16.89 3.99 1.45
C GLN A 1 15.50 3.56 1.97
N THR A 2 14.79 2.61 1.42
CA THR A 2 13.49 2.23 1.96
C THR A 2 13.46 0.75 2.32
N CYS A 3 12.60 0.39 3.28
CA CYS A 3 12.38 -0.98 3.69
C CYS A 3 11.73 -1.82 2.57
N ALA A 4 11.25 -1.18 1.51
CA ALA A 4 10.56 -1.86 0.42
C ALA A 4 11.50 -2.49 -0.59
N LEU A 5 12.78 -2.13 -0.62
CA LEU A 5 13.73 -2.70 -1.58
C LEU A 5 13.83 -4.22 -1.50
N PRO A 6 13.91 -4.85 -0.30
CA PRO A 6 13.93 -6.31 -0.23
C PRO A 6 12.64 -6.94 -0.76
N ILE A 7 11.49 -6.31 -0.53
CA ILE A 7 10.22 -6.80 -1.04
C ILE A 7 10.21 -6.76 -2.56
N PHE A 8 10.70 -5.69 -3.14
CA PHE A 8 10.80 -5.53 -4.58
C PHE A 8 11.66 -6.62 -5.21
N ALA A 9 12.83 -6.88 -4.63
CA ALA A 9 13.73 -7.90 -5.11
C ALA A 9 13.06 -9.28 -5.05
N GLN A 10 12.35 -9.58 -3.97
CA GLN A 10 11.65 -10.84 -3.80
C GLN A 10 10.52 -11.01 -4.83
N LEU A 11 9.74 -9.95 -5.08
CA LEU A 11 8.69 -10.00 -6.08
C LEU A 11 9.24 -10.27 -7.47
N GLY A 12 10.38 -9.68 -7.80
CA GLY A 12 11.02 -9.90 -9.09
C GLY A 12 11.57 -11.30 -9.29
N ALA A 13 11.78 -12.05 -8.20
CA ALA A 13 12.30 -13.41 -8.26
C ALA A 13 11.23 -14.45 -8.65
N PHE A 14 9.95 -14.14 -8.49
CA PHE A 14 8.89 -15.07 -8.86
C PHE A 14 8.67 -15.07 -10.37
N ARG A 15 8.57 -16.26 -10.95
CA ARG A 15 8.36 -16.42 -12.39
C ARG A 15 6.90 -16.23 -12.80
N HIS A 16 5.99 -16.59 -11.90
CA HIS A 16 4.57 -16.54 -12.19
C HIS A 16 3.91 -15.45 -11.36
N PRO A 17 3.13 -14.56 -11.98
CA PRO A 17 2.47 -13.48 -11.27
C PRO A 17 1.49 -13.93 -10.19
N GLN A 18 0.88 -15.11 -10.35
CA GLN A 18 0.01 -15.67 -9.31
C GLN A 18 0.79 -15.98 -8.04
N GLU A 19 2.04 -16.43 -8.16
CA GLU A 19 2.89 -16.68 -7.03
C GLU A 19 3.24 -15.38 -6.29
N ARG A 20 3.43 -14.29 -7.04
CA ARG A 20 3.68 -12.98 -6.45
C ARG A 20 2.51 -12.54 -5.60
N LEU A 21 1.30 -12.65 -6.12
CA LEU A 21 0.11 -12.25 -5.39
C LEU A 21 -0.10 -13.12 -4.16
N GLN A 22 0.09 -14.42 -4.30
CA GLN A 22 -0.03 -15.35 -3.20
C GLN A 22 0.98 -15.02 -2.09
N TRP A 23 2.22 -14.72 -2.46
CA TRP A 23 3.25 -14.33 -1.51
C TRP A 23 2.86 -13.04 -0.78
N LEU A 24 2.33 -12.05 -1.50
CA LEU A 24 1.88 -10.80 -0.89
C LEU A 24 0.76 -11.05 0.12
N VAL A 25 -0.20 -11.92 -0.21
CA VAL A 25 -1.29 -12.27 0.71
C VAL A 25 -0.73 -12.92 1.98
N GLU A 26 0.25 -13.81 1.84
CA GLU A 26 0.90 -14.43 3.00
C GLU A 26 1.64 -13.42 3.86
N GLN A 27 2.35 -12.47 3.24
CA GLN A 27 3.02 -11.41 3.98
C GLN A 27 2.01 -10.54 4.75
N ALA A 28 0.89 -10.23 4.12
CA ALA A 28 -0.15 -9.43 4.76
C ALA A 28 -0.77 -10.14 5.97
N ARG A 29 -0.91 -11.46 5.90
CA ARG A 29 -1.44 -12.25 7.02
C ARG A 29 -0.52 -12.23 8.24
N GLN A 30 0.78 -12.09 8.01
CA GLN A 30 1.76 -12.06 9.09
C GLN A 30 1.84 -10.71 9.80
N ARG A 31 1.30 -9.66 9.17
CA ARG A 31 1.28 -8.33 9.77
C ARG A 31 0.06 -8.19 10.69
N PRO A 32 0.21 -7.46 11.80
CA PRO A 32 -0.96 -7.15 12.62
C PRO A 32 -1.91 -6.24 11.84
N GLY A 33 -3.21 -6.49 11.98
CA GLY A 33 -4.21 -5.60 11.44
C GLY A 33 -4.31 -4.32 12.28
N LEU A 34 -5.13 -3.38 11.83
CA LEU A 34 -5.38 -2.18 12.60
C LEU A 34 -6.29 -2.50 13.79
N PRO A 35 -6.06 -1.86 14.96
CA PRO A 35 -7.02 -1.94 16.05
C PRO A 35 -8.39 -1.41 15.62
N THR A 36 -9.43 -1.93 16.21
CA THR A 36 -10.80 -1.54 15.86
C THR A 36 -11.04 -0.04 16.02
N GLU A 37 -10.41 0.60 17.01
CA GLU A 37 -10.55 2.04 17.23
C GLU A 37 -10.03 2.88 16.07
N LEU A 38 -9.14 2.34 15.25
CA LEU A 38 -8.62 3.03 14.08
C LEU A 38 -9.41 2.75 12.80
N LYS A 39 -10.32 1.79 12.84
CA LYS A 39 -11.17 1.45 11.68
C LYS A 39 -12.42 2.32 11.67
N THR A 40 -12.20 3.62 11.52
CA THR A 40 -13.27 4.62 11.51
C THR A 40 -13.59 5.07 10.10
N ASP A 41 -14.72 5.73 9.94
CA ASP A 41 -15.11 6.28 8.63
C ASP A 41 -14.11 7.31 8.13
N ALA A 42 -13.48 8.06 9.04
CA ALA A 42 -12.47 9.05 8.66
C ALA A 42 -11.24 8.40 8.03
N GLN A 43 -10.90 7.19 8.45
CA GLN A 43 -9.75 6.45 7.93
C GLN A 43 -10.10 5.57 6.73
N ARG A 44 -11.37 5.40 6.47
CA ARG A 44 -11.81 4.55 5.37
C ARG A 44 -11.50 5.20 4.02
N VAL A 45 -10.97 4.39 3.10
CA VAL A 45 -10.69 4.83 1.74
C VAL A 45 -11.98 4.68 0.93
N PRO A 46 -12.56 5.78 0.42
CA PRO A 46 -13.82 5.70 -0.33
C PRO A 46 -13.60 5.12 -1.73
N GLY A 47 -14.68 4.60 -2.31
CA GLY A 47 -14.66 4.11 -3.69
C GLY A 47 -14.16 2.69 -3.88
N CYS A 48 -13.85 1.98 -2.79
CA CYS A 48 -13.48 0.56 -2.84
C CYS A 48 -14.70 -0.30 -2.52
N LEU A 49 -14.82 -1.45 -3.21
CA LEU A 49 -15.90 -2.39 -2.92
C LEU A 49 -15.72 -3.05 -1.56
N ALA A 50 -14.48 -3.44 -1.24
CA ALA A 50 -14.15 -3.94 0.08
C ALA A 50 -13.94 -2.76 1.03
N ASN A 51 -14.13 -2.98 2.32
CA ASN A 51 -13.74 -1.98 3.31
C ASN A 51 -12.22 -1.94 3.39
N LEU A 52 -11.67 -0.75 3.29
CA LEU A 52 -10.24 -0.51 3.38
C LEU A 52 -10.03 0.72 4.25
N TRP A 53 -9.22 0.57 5.28
CA TRP A 53 -8.84 1.66 6.18
C TRP A 53 -7.35 1.92 6.05
N LEU A 54 -6.98 3.19 5.99
CA LEU A 54 -5.59 3.61 5.88
C LEU A 54 -5.31 4.69 6.91
N VAL A 55 -4.29 4.46 7.72
CA VAL A 55 -3.85 5.39 8.76
C VAL A 55 -2.48 5.90 8.36
N ALA A 56 -2.31 7.22 8.41
CA ALA A 56 -1.05 7.86 8.10
C ALA A 56 -0.61 8.72 9.28
N GLU A 57 0.68 8.74 9.55
CA GLU A 57 1.26 9.66 10.53
C GLU A 57 2.63 10.11 10.04
N THR A 58 3.11 11.21 10.59
CA THR A 58 4.42 11.75 10.25
C THR A 58 5.28 11.79 11.51
N ARG A 59 6.47 11.21 11.44
CA ARG A 59 7.45 11.21 12.51
C ARG A 59 8.79 11.67 11.97
N GLU A 60 9.35 12.70 12.57
CA GLU A 60 10.68 13.19 12.20
C GLU A 60 10.82 13.50 10.71
N GLY A 61 9.76 14.07 10.12
CA GLY A 61 9.73 14.42 8.71
C GLY A 61 9.52 13.26 7.76
N ARG A 62 9.25 12.06 8.27
CA ARG A 62 8.99 10.87 7.45
C ARG A 62 7.58 10.37 7.66
N CYS A 63 6.97 9.94 6.57
CA CYS A 63 5.59 9.44 6.61
C CYS A 63 5.58 7.95 6.94
N GLN A 64 4.56 7.53 7.70
CA GLN A 64 4.32 6.13 8.03
C GLN A 64 2.88 5.80 7.68
N PHE A 65 2.68 4.67 7.04
CA PHE A 65 1.35 4.24 6.59
C PHE A 65 1.05 2.84 7.07
N GLN A 66 -0.18 2.63 7.53
CA GLN A 66 -0.70 1.32 7.90
C GLN A 66 -2.09 1.17 7.29
N CYS A 67 -2.47 -0.05 6.98
CA CYS A 67 -3.80 -0.31 6.43
C CYS A 67 -4.35 -1.64 6.93
N ASP A 68 -5.65 -1.80 6.76
CA ASP A 68 -6.35 -3.06 6.97
C ASP A 68 -7.56 -3.12 6.07
N SER A 69 -8.03 -4.32 5.78
CA SER A 69 -9.19 -4.53 4.93
C SER A 69 -9.86 -5.85 5.29
N ASP A 70 -11.15 -5.95 4.98
CA ASP A 70 -11.88 -7.21 5.10
C ASP A 70 -11.64 -8.14 3.90
N SER A 71 -10.94 -7.67 2.86
CA SER A 71 -10.52 -8.48 1.73
C SER A 71 -9.02 -8.79 1.84
N HIS A 72 -8.66 -10.07 1.78
CA HIS A 72 -7.26 -10.50 1.88
C HIS A 72 -6.41 -9.92 0.74
N ILE A 73 -6.96 -9.87 -0.47
CA ILE A 73 -6.21 -9.38 -1.62
C ILE A 73 -6.05 -7.86 -1.55
N VAL A 74 -7.12 -7.14 -1.19
CA VAL A 74 -7.06 -5.68 -1.02
C VAL A 74 -6.03 -5.34 0.06
N ARG A 75 -6.07 -6.06 1.18
CA ARG A 75 -5.11 -5.86 2.26
C ARG A 75 -3.67 -6.08 1.80
N ALA A 76 -3.44 -7.11 0.99
CA ALA A 76 -2.11 -7.43 0.48
C ALA A 76 -1.58 -6.33 -0.44
N VAL A 77 -2.40 -5.88 -1.37
CA VAL A 77 -2.01 -4.85 -2.35
C VAL A 77 -1.82 -3.50 -1.67
N ALA A 78 -2.78 -3.09 -0.85
CA ALA A 78 -2.66 -1.83 -0.11
C ALA A 78 -1.47 -1.87 0.85
N GLY A 79 -1.24 -3.01 1.50
CA GLY A 79 -0.11 -3.20 2.40
C GLY A 79 1.23 -3.06 1.70
N LEU A 80 1.33 -3.51 0.47
CA LEU A 80 2.54 -3.34 -0.33
C LEU A 80 2.85 -1.85 -0.53
N LEU A 81 1.84 -1.07 -0.88
CA LEU A 81 2.01 0.38 -1.04
C LEU A 81 2.37 1.06 0.27
N CYS A 82 1.70 0.70 1.36
CA CYS A 82 2.01 1.24 2.67
C CYS A 82 3.46 0.98 3.06
N GLU A 83 3.93 -0.23 2.80
CA GLU A 83 5.30 -0.61 3.13
C GLU A 83 6.32 0.11 2.26
N PHE A 84 6.00 0.25 0.96
CA PHE A 84 6.88 0.93 0.03
C PHE A 84 7.10 2.39 0.41
N TYR A 85 6.04 3.08 0.82
CA TYR A 85 6.12 4.50 1.11
C TYR A 85 6.43 4.83 2.57
N SER A 86 6.31 3.87 3.49
CA SER A 86 6.63 4.11 4.89
C SER A 86 8.12 4.37 5.08
N GLY A 87 8.43 5.39 5.87
CA GLY A 87 9.81 5.82 6.12
C GLY A 87 10.33 6.82 5.10
N ALA A 88 9.54 7.16 4.07
CA ALA A 88 9.94 8.12 3.06
C ALA A 88 9.53 9.54 3.47
N THR A 89 10.28 10.52 2.98
CA THR A 89 9.90 11.93 3.14
C THR A 89 8.78 12.28 2.17
N PRO A 90 8.00 13.36 2.42
CA PRO A 90 6.99 13.78 1.46
C PRO A 90 7.52 14.01 0.05
N ALA A 91 8.72 14.60 -0.07
CA ALA A 91 9.31 14.84 -1.38
C ALA A 91 9.62 13.54 -2.12
N GLU A 92 10.15 12.54 -1.39
CA GLU A 92 10.43 11.23 -1.97
C GLU A 92 9.15 10.54 -2.44
N ILE A 93 8.07 10.65 -1.66
CA ILE A 93 6.78 10.06 -2.01
C ILE A 93 6.24 10.70 -3.29
N LEU A 94 6.22 12.02 -3.35
CA LEU A 94 5.66 12.74 -4.49
C LEU A 94 6.47 12.52 -5.77
N ALA A 95 7.76 12.22 -5.63
CA ALA A 95 8.63 11.95 -6.76
C ALA A 95 8.48 10.53 -7.31
N GLN A 96 7.76 9.65 -6.61
CA GLN A 96 7.73 8.24 -6.97
C GLN A 96 6.30 7.68 -6.98
N PRO A 97 5.54 7.91 -8.08
CA PRO A 97 4.23 7.27 -8.23
C PRO A 97 4.39 5.74 -8.35
N PRO A 98 3.30 4.98 -8.15
CA PRO A 98 3.40 3.52 -8.05
C PRO A 98 3.51 2.80 -9.40
N ASP A 99 4.24 3.34 -10.35
CA ASP A 99 4.48 2.73 -11.65
C ASP A 99 5.29 1.43 -11.53
N PHE A 100 6.02 1.28 -10.43
CA PHE A 100 6.80 0.08 -10.17
C PHE A 100 5.94 -1.19 -10.14
N LEU A 101 4.65 -1.08 -9.87
CA LEU A 101 3.77 -2.24 -9.84
C LEU A 101 3.60 -2.86 -11.23
N GLU A 102 3.67 -2.05 -12.27
CA GLU A 102 3.65 -2.55 -13.64
C GLU A 102 4.92 -3.34 -13.96
N GLN A 103 6.04 -2.88 -13.45
CA GLN A 103 7.33 -3.53 -13.68
C GLN A 103 7.39 -4.92 -13.07
N VAL A 104 6.73 -5.15 -11.94
CA VAL A 104 6.68 -6.46 -11.31
C VAL A 104 5.46 -7.28 -11.74
N GLY A 105 4.61 -6.75 -12.62
CA GLY A 105 3.51 -7.49 -13.22
C GLY A 105 2.29 -7.72 -12.33
N ILE A 106 2.20 -7.05 -11.19
CA ILE A 106 1.08 -7.24 -10.26
C ILE A 106 -0.23 -6.78 -10.89
N ASN A 107 -0.20 -5.66 -11.62
CA ASN A 107 -1.41 -5.08 -12.23
C ASN A 107 -2.11 -6.05 -13.18
N GLN A 108 -1.36 -6.93 -13.83
CA GLN A 108 -1.90 -7.84 -14.84
C GLN A 108 -2.84 -8.89 -14.25
N HIS A 109 -2.76 -9.15 -12.95
CA HIS A 109 -3.52 -10.19 -12.26
C HIS A 109 -4.60 -9.64 -11.37
N LEU A 110 -4.76 -8.32 -11.34
CA LEU A 110 -5.81 -7.70 -10.54
C LEU A 110 -7.01 -7.43 -11.42
N THR A 111 -8.21 -7.67 -10.86
CA THR A 111 -9.45 -7.24 -11.49
C THR A 111 -9.46 -5.71 -11.59
N ALA A 112 -10.35 -5.17 -12.42
CA ALA A 112 -10.50 -3.72 -12.54
C ALA A 112 -10.77 -3.06 -11.18
N ASN A 113 -11.61 -3.69 -10.34
CA ASN A 113 -11.91 -3.16 -9.01
C ASN A 113 -10.68 -3.12 -8.11
N ARG A 114 -9.83 -4.13 -8.19
CA ARG A 114 -8.63 -4.19 -7.36
C ARG A 114 -7.54 -3.25 -7.85
N ARG A 115 -7.44 -3.03 -9.16
CA ARG A 115 -6.56 -2.00 -9.70
C ARG A 115 -6.99 -0.61 -9.25
N ASN A 116 -8.31 -0.40 -9.11
CA ASN A 116 -8.84 0.85 -8.60
C ASN A 116 -8.37 1.11 -7.16
N VAL A 117 -8.17 0.06 -6.36
CA VAL A 117 -7.63 0.18 -5.00
C VAL A 117 -6.27 0.86 -5.02
N LEU A 118 -5.40 0.47 -5.97
CA LEU A 118 -4.07 1.07 -6.08
C LEU A 118 -4.15 2.57 -6.31
N SER A 119 -5.03 3.01 -7.20
CA SER A 119 -5.23 4.44 -7.46
C SER A 119 -5.75 5.17 -6.23
N ARG A 120 -6.68 4.56 -5.50
CA ARG A 120 -7.26 5.17 -4.31
C ARG A 120 -6.26 5.29 -3.18
N VAL A 121 -5.47 4.24 -2.95
CA VAL A 121 -4.43 4.26 -1.92
C VAL A 121 -3.36 5.29 -2.29
N TRP A 122 -2.93 5.32 -3.55
CA TRP A 122 -1.96 6.32 -4.00
C TRP A 122 -2.49 7.74 -3.78
N GLY A 123 -3.77 7.98 -4.09
CA GLY A 123 -4.40 9.28 -3.84
C GLY A 123 -4.32 9.69 -2.39
N ARG A 124 -4.57 8.77 -1.45
CA ARG A 124 -4.46 9.06 -0.01
C ARG A 124 -3.03 9.29 0.42
N VAL A 125 -2.09 8.48 -0.06
CA VAL A 125 -0.67 8.63 0.26
C VAL A 125 -0.15 9.96 -0.25
N LYS A 126 -0.49 10.31 -1.47
CA LYS A 126 -0.09 11.57 -2.09
C LYS A 126 -0.67 12.78 -1.35
N ALA A 127 -1.95 12.71 -0.99
CA ALA A 127 -2.60 13.78 -0.24
C ALA A 127 -1.95 13.99 1.12
N GLU A 128 -1.61 12.90 1.81
CA GLU A 128 -0.94 12.96 3.10
C GLU A 128 0.44 13.59 2.98
N ALA A 129 1.21 13.18 1.98
CA ALA A 129 2.54 13.74 1.72
C ALA A 129 2.45 15.24 1.42
N ALA A 130 1.46 15.65 0.64
CA ALA A 130 1.27 17.06 0.28
C ALA A 130 0.83 17.91 1.48
N SER A 131 0.18 17.30 2.47
CA SER A 131 -0.31 18.02 3.66
C SER A 131 0.77 18.30 4.69
N VAL A 132 1.92 17.61 4.61
CA VAL A 132 3.01 17.80 5.56
C VAL A 132 3.75 19.09 5.22
N LYS A 133 3.84 19.98 6.19
CA LYS A 133 4.57 21.23 6.01
C LYS A 133 6.06 20.99 6.21
N PRO A 134 6.90 21.64 5.38
CA PRO A 134 8.36 21.56 5.56
C PRO A 134 8.83 22.13 6.88
#